data_9c51a22c9ad55e64410751f746b4f980
#
_entry.id   9c51a22c9ad55e64410751f746b4f980
#
_cell.length_a   1.000
_cell.length_b   1.000
_cell.length_c   1.000
_cell.angle_alpha   90.00
_cell.angle_beta   90.00
_cell.angle_gamma   90.00
#
_symmetry.space_group_name_H-M   'P 1'
#
loop_
_entity.id
_entity.type
_entity.pdbx_description
1 polymer ?
#
loop_
_entity_poly.entity_id
_entity_poly.type
_entity_poly.pdbx_seq_one_letter_code
_entity_poly.pdbx_strand_id
1 'polypeptide(L)'
;MSERVQVVFLGPSLSRTEAQQILPNAVFLPPAAMGDVLGALRRYRPHSIGLIDGTFLQNMSVFHKELLYAIDNGAYVLGGSSMGALRAAECSRYGVIGIGEIYEAFASGELENDADVALTHANADADFRPLSDAMVTIRAVLRGAQDKGLLTPAQTAELIERQEHRWFPERRVVDSLADAAELGITGEELTELREFFKTQTRELDPKRRDAISLLHAMRELPDDPPAEESRPSTVMSGVFQAVLARDVIVETDDGHSVTFDRIRRYALLNEPDYDDAMRTARQHNVLSWFGYWFGGPPSQAELDRAKELLAEAWNVSIEEVADRAHELDLDRQGLHEILVRDALVYRMESSSLGRTQHGVITKFFLDELRKQGRYVEVKHAAALQESLSRSVITDGHISPQQALASHISLSQWQVPNDLNQYVEDNELGSVAELLQAVITSVQAYQALFGTGLLPDVGEGVEFFDTGEPMMTRGN
;
A
#
# COMPACT_ATOMS: atom_id res chain seq x y z
N MET A 1 4.40 -0.97 -36.15
CA MET A 1 4.81 0.01 -35.14
C MET A 1 3.66 0.08 -34.15
N SER A 2 3.86 -0.32 -32.91
CA SER A 2 2.85 -0.16 -31.86
C SER A 2 2.58 1.34 -31.70
N GLU A 3 1.32 1.75 -31.73
CA GLU A 3 0.92 3.13 -31.52
C GLU A 3 1.36 3.56 -30.11
N ARG A 4 2.18 4.61 -30.01
CA ARG A 4 2.68 5.09 -28.71
C ARG A 4 1.55 5.70 -27.93
N VAL A 5 1.12 5.06 -26.89
CA VAL A 5 0.12 5.62 -25.99
C VAL A 5 0.78 6.69 -25.12
N GLN A 6 0.25 7.91 -25.16
CA GLN A 6 0.65 9.03 -24.29
C GLN A 6 -0.54 9.37 -23.38
N VAL A 7 -0.30 9.50 -22.08
CA VAL A 7 -1.34 9.85 -21.09
C VAL A 7 -1.01 11.20 -20.48
N VAL A 8 -2.01 12.07 -20.37
CA VAL A 8 -1.85 13.41 -19.79
C VAL A 8 -2.92 13.65 -18.72
N PHE A 9 -2.48 13.99 -17.52
CA PHE A 9 -3.35 14.45 -16.45
C PHE A 9 -3.55 15.95 -16.56
N LEU A 10 -4.78 16.36 -16.88
CA LEU A 10 -5.12 17.71 -17.26
C LEU A 10 -6.41 18.18 -16.60
N GLY A 11 -6.43 19.45 -16.20
CA GLY A 11 -7.59 20.08 -15.60
C GLY A 11 -7.62 21.60 -15.87
N PRO A 12 -7.54 22.46 -14.84
CA PRO A 12 -7.74 23.89 -14.98
C PRO A 12 -6.64 24.64 -15.76
N SER A 13 -5.43 24.05 -15.90
CA SER A 13 -4.29 24.77 -16.50
C SER A 13 -4.41 24.97 -18.02
N LEU A 14 -5.08 24.04 -18.73
CA LEU A 14 -5.29 24.14 -20.16
C LEU A 14 -6.59 23.40 -20.54
N SER A 15 -7.39 23.96 -21.46
CA SER A 15 -8.59 23.27 -21.90
C SER A 15 -8.24 21.99 -22.68
N ARG A 16 -9.08 20.96 -22.53
CA ARG A 16 -8.91 19.69 -23.26
C ARG A 16 -8.89 19.89 -24.78
N THR A 17 -9.71 20.82 -25.27
CA THR A 17 -9.78 21.13 -26.71
C THR A 17 -8.45 21.67 -27.23
N GLU A 18 -7.80 22.58 -26.50
CA GLU A 18 -6.47 23.10 -26.88
C GLU A 18 -5.40 22.01 -26.80
N ALA A 19 -5.43 21.21 -25.73
CA ALA A 19 -4.49 20.11 -25.54
C ALA A 19 -4.57 19.08 -26.68
N GLN A 20 -5.77 18.74 -27.13
CA GLN A 20 -6.01 17.82 -28.25
C GLN A 20 -5.51 18.37 -29.59
N GLN A 21 -5.45 19.69 -29.78
CA GLN A 21 -4.86 20.28 -30.98
C GLN A 21 -3.34 20.08 -31.06
N ILE A 22 -2.69 20.04 -29.87
CA ILE A 22 -1.22 19.87 -29.76
C ILE A 22 -0.86 18.38 -29.80
N LEU A 23 -1.62 17.52 -29.08
CA LEU A 23 -1.34 16.11 -28.93
C LEU A 23 -2.62 15.28 -29.16
N PRO A 24 -3.07 15.13 -30.43
CA PRO A 24 -4.39 14.63 -30.79
C PRO A 24 -4.65 13.17 -30.39
N ASN A 25 -3.60 12.35 -30.30
CA ASN A 25 -3.71 10.92 -30.01
C ASN A 25 -3.49 10.58 -28.52
N ALA A 26 -3.29 11.59 -27.66
CA ALA A 26 -3.09 11.35 -26.23
C ALA A 26 -4.40 11.03 -25.51
N VAL A 27 -4.30 10.23 -24.48
CA VAL A 27 -5.37 10.00 -23.53
C VAL A 27 -5.33 11.07 -22.45
N PHE A 28 -6.33 11.95 -22.43
CA PHE A 28 -6.44 12.99 -21.43
C PHE A 28 -7.29 12.49 -20.26
N LEU A 29 -6.72 12.49 -19.07
CA LEU A 29 -7.33 12.11 -17.81
C LEU A 29 -7.57 13.33 -16.92
N PRO A 30 -8.48 13.27 -15.95
CA PRO A 30 -8.70 14.33 -14.96
C PRO A 30 -7.43 14.68 -14.16
N PRO A 31 -7.43 15.80 -13.39
CA PRO A 31 -6.34 16.12 -12.45
C PRO A 31 -6.02 14.92 -11.56
N ALA A 32 -4.73 14.57 -11.49
CA ALA A 32 -4.29 13.33 -10.85
C ALA A 32 -4.39 13.40 -9.32
N ALA A 33 -4.90 12.34 -8.72
CA ALA A 33 -4.83 12.04 -7.29
C ALA A 33 -3.89 10.86 -7.04
N MET A 34 -3.66 10.51 -5.76
CA MET A 34 -2.89 9.33 -5.38
C MET A 34 -3.51 8.05 -5.98
N GLY A 35 -2.70 7.26 -6.68
CA GLY A 35 -3.10 6.01 -7.35
C GLY A 35 -3.39 6.17 -8.84
N ASP A 36 -3.69 7.40 -9.32
CA ASP A 36 -4.13 7.60 -10.71
C ASP A 36 -3.01 7.36 -11.73
N VAL A 37 -1.76 7.70 -11.38
CA VAL A 37 -0.60 7.41 -12.24
C VAL A 37 -0.40 5.91 -12.40
N LEU A 38 -0.56 5.15 -11.32
CA LEU A 38 -0.50 3.68 -11.37
C LEU A 38 -1.67 3.08 -12.15
N GLY A 39 -2.88 3.61 -11.97
CA GLY A 39 -4.05 3.22 -12.74
C GLY A 39 -3.84 3.45 -14.24
N ALA A 40 -3.27 4.61 -14.61
CA ALA A 40 -2.94 4.93 -16.00
C ALA A 40 -1.85 3.98 -16.56
N LEU A 41 -0.80 3.71 -15.78
CA LEU A 41 0.28 2.80 -16.18
C LEU A 41 -0.24 1.40 -16.50
N ARG A 42 -1.10 0.84 -15.64
CA ARG A 42 -1.69 -0.49 -15.81
C ARG A 42 -2.64 -0.56 -16.98
N ARG A 43 -3.53 0.43 -17.09
CA ARG A 43 -4.61 0.41 -18.09
C ARG A 43 -4.11 0.66 -19.50
N TYR A 44 -3.17 1.61 -19.64
CA TYR A 44 -2.77 2.10 -20.96
C TYR A 44 -1.37 1.68 -21.36
N ARG A 45 -0.54 1.19 -20.43
CA ARG A 45 0.89 0.90 -20.64
C ARG A 45 1.56 2.01 -21.44
N PRO A 46 1.49 3.26 -20.96
CA PRO A 46 1.87 4.42 -21.73
C PRO A 46 3.37 4.47 -21.98
N HIS A 47 3.75 4.93 -23.16
CA HIS A 47 5.11 5.32 -23.47
C HIS A 47 5.55 6.56 -22.67
N SER A 48 4.61 7.50 -22.45
CA SER A 48 4.87 8.69 -21.65
C SER A 48 3.64 9.14 -20.85
N ILE A 49 3.92 9.74 -19.70
CA ILE A 49 2.93 10.34 -18.80
C ILE A 49 3.28 11.81 -18.60
N GLY A 50 2.35 12.69 -18.95
CA GLY A 50 2.41 14.14 -18.69
C GLY A 50 1.59 14.47 -17.45
N LEU A 51 2.22 14.94 -16.38
CA LEU A 51 1.56 15.44 -15.19
C LEU A 51 1.51 16.98 -15.26
N ILE A 52 0.33 17.52 -15.52
CA ILE A 52 0.07 18.97 -15.55
C ILE A 52 -0.67 19.35 -14.27
N ASP A 53 -1.90 18.84 -14.10
CA ASP A 53 -2.75 19.13 -12.96
C ASP A 53 -2.91 17.93 -12.03
N GLY A 54 -3.01 18.23 -10.75
CA GLY A 54 -3.31 17.25 -9.70
C GLY A 54 -4.20 17.86 -8.62
N THR A 55 -4.78 17.00 -7.79
CA THR A 55 -5.68 17.41 -6.71
C THR A 55 -4.90 17.89 -5.49
N PHE A 56 -5.42 18.96 -4.86
CA PHE A 56 -4.94 19.49 -3.59
C PHE A 56 -6.06 19.39 -2.54
N LEU A 57 -5.71 19.15 -1.29
CA LEU A 57 -6.57 19.20 -0.09
C LEU A 57 -7.73 18.19 -0.02
N GLN A 58 -8.51 18.00 -1.05
CA GLN A 58 -9.72 17.15 -1.03
C GLN A 58 -9.40 15.66 -1.17
N ASN A 59 -8.32 15.34 -1.88
CA ASN A 59 -7.79 14.00 -2.07
C ASN A 59 -6.29 14.03 -1.80
N MET A 60 -5.71 12.87 -1.48
CA MET A 60 -4.26 12.77 -1.38
C MET A 60 -3.63 13.04 -2.74
N SER A 61 -2.65 13.93 -2.76
CA SER A 61 -1.88 14.29 -3.96
C SER A 61 -1.13 13.09 -4.53
N VAL A 62 -0.80 13.14 -5.81
CA VAL A 62 0.06 12.14 -6.48
C VAL A 62 1.29 11.84 -5.64
N PHE A 63 1.51 10.57 -5.35
CA PHE A 63 2.62 10.11 -4.54
C PHE A 63 3.89 9.99 -5.39
N HIS A 64 5.02 10.47 -4.90
CA HIS A 64 6.30 10.46 -5.61
C HIS A 64 6.67 9.10 -6.18
N LYS A 65 6.42 8.03 -5.41
CA LYS A 65 6.75 6.66 -5.81
C LYS A 65 5.96 6.16 -7.01
N GLU A 66 4.79 6.71 -7.29
CA GLU A 66 4.03 6.39 -8.50
C GLU A 66 4.78 6.84 -9.75
N LEU A 67 5.37 8.04 -9.70
CA LEU A 67 6.15 8.59 -10.80
C LEU A 67 7.43 7.77 -11.03
N LEU A 68 8.14 7.45 -9.94
CA LEU A 68 9.34 6.63 -10.04
C LEU A 68 9.02 5.21 -10.54
N TYR A 69 7.93 4.63 -10.08
CA TYR A 69 7.47 3.31 -10.54
C TYR A 69 7.10 3.33 -12.03
N ALA A 70 6.50 4.41 -12.52
CA ALA A 70 6.22 4.56 -13.94
C ALA A 70 7.51 4.59 -14.77
N ILE A 71 8.55 5.31 -14.32
CA ILE A 71 9.87 5.35 -14.99
C ILE A 71 10.55 3.98 -14.92
N ASP A 72 10.52 3.31 -13.77
CA ASP A 72 11.06 1.95 -13.57
C ASP A 72 10.44 0.95 -14.54
N ASN A 73 9.13 1.12 -14.84
CA ASN A 73 8.41 0.34 -15.83
C ASN A 73 8.55 0.85 -17.28
N GLY A 74 9.47 1.75 -17.54
CA GLY A 74 9.85 2.16 -18.90
C GLY A 74 9.03 3.28 -19.51
N ALA A 75 8.24 4.02 -18.73
CA ALA A 75 7.55 5.22 -19.20
C ALA A 75 8.39 6.49 -19.00
N TYR A 76 8.36 7.41 -19.95
CA TYR A 76 8.80 8.79 -19.69
C TYR A 76 7.77 9.48 -18.80
N VAL A 77 8.22 10.20 -17.78
CA VAL A 77 7.36 11.01 -16.91
C VAL A 77 7.79 12.46 -16.99
N LEU A 78 6.89 13.33 -17.43
CA LEU A 78 7.10 14.77 -17.53
C LEU A 78 6.16 15.48 -16.54
N GLY A 79 6.66 16.52 -15.88
CA GLY A 79 5.86 17.37 -14.99
C GLY A 79 6.09 18.85 -15.25
N GLY A 80 5.02 19.62 -15.19
CA GLY A 80 5.05 21.07 -15.41
C GLY A 80 3.77 21.76 -14.98
N SER A 81 3.71 23.05 -15.10
CA SER A 81 2.52 23.90 -14.90
C SER A 81 2.04 24.02 -13.45
N SER A 82 1.47 22.96 -12.86
CA SER A 82 0.81 23.00 -11.56
C SER A 82 1.43 21.97 -10.59
N MET A 83 0.63 21.04 -10.07
CA MET A 83 1.10 19.88 -9.28
C MET A 83 2.25 19.17 -10.00
N GLY A 84 2.20 19.09 -11.32
CA GLY A 84 3.24 18.47 -12.12
C GLY A 84 4.59 19.16 -12.00
N ALA A 85 4.64 20.48 -11.94
CA ALA A 85 5.87 21.24 -11.75
C ALA A 85 6.50 20.97 -10.37
N LEU A 86 5.70 20.96 -9.31
CA LEU A 86 6.12 20.64 -7.94
C LEU A 86 6.69 19.21 -7.89
N ARG A 87 5.94 18.23 -8.39
CA ARG A 87 6.38 16.83 -8.42
C ARG A 87 7.63 16.60 -9.24
N ALA A 88 7.79 17.34 -10.37
CA ALA A 88 9.01 17.30 -11.15
C ALA A 88 10.20 17.86 -10.37
N ALA A 89 10.06 18.99 -9.69
CA ALA A 89 11.13 19.56 -8.87
C ALA A 89 11.60 18.61 -7.78
N GLU A 90 10.67 17.89 -7.11
CA GLU A 90 10.97 16.91 -6.07
C GLU A 90 11.62 15.63 -6.61
N CYS A 91 11.31 15.23 -7.86
CA CYS A 91 11.68 13.94 -8.44
C CYS A 91 12.63 14.03 -9.65
N SER A 92 13.09 15.21 -10.06
CA SER A 92 13.96 15.39 -11.24
C SER A 92 15.24 14.55 -11.17
N ARG A 93 15.87 14.48 -9.99
CA ARG A 93 17.06 13.65 -9.77
C ARG A 93 16.84 12.14 -9.97
N TYR A 94 15.59 11.73 -10.05
CA TYR A 94 15.18 10.34 -10.24
C TYR A 94 14.59 10.06 -11.62
N GLY A 95 14.73 11.02 -12.55
CA GLY A 95 14.36 10.84 -13.95
C GLY A 95 13.02 11.45 -14.36
N VAL A 96 12.31 12.16 -13.48
CA VAL A 96 11.15 12.97 -13.89
C VAL A 96 11.66 14.21 -14.63
N ILE A 97 11.13 14.44 -15.82
CA ILE A 97 11.53 15.55 -16.70
C ILE A 97 10.68 16.77 -16.36
N GLY A 98 11.30 17.80 -15.80
CA GLY A 98 10.63 19.06 -15.50
C GLY A 98 10.54 19.99 -16.69
N ILE A 99 9.37 20.60 -16.91
CA ILE A 99 9.10 21.49 -18.04
C ILE A 99 8.46 22.79 -17.55
N GLY A 100 9.03 23.90 -18.01
CA GLY A 100 8.45 25.24 -17.88
C GLY A 100 9.00 26.08 -16.74
N GLU A 101 8.60 27.36 -16.74
CA GLU A 101 9.10 28.35 -15.78
C GLU A 101 8.68 28.07 -14.33
N ILE A 102 7.52 27.49 -14.11
CA ILE A 102 7.06 27.12 -12.75
C ILE A 102 7.91 25.98 -12.19
N TYR A 103 8.25 24.98 -13.01
CA TYR A 103 9.20 23.94 -12.61
C TYR A 103 10.57 24.53 -12.25
N GLU A 104 11.09 25.42 -13.09
CA GLU A 104 12.40 26.07 -12.86
C GLU A 104 12.40 26.87 -11.55
N ALA A 105 11.30 27.57 -11.28
CA ALA A 105 11.14 28.34 -10.04
C ALA A 105 11.09 27.44 -8.79
N PHE A 106 10.43 26.28 -8.83
CA PHE A 106 10.48 25.29 -7.74
C PHE A 106 11.86 24.65 -7.61
N ALA A 107 12.49 24.28 -8.73
CA ALA A 107 13.80 23.64 -8.73
C ALA A 107 14.93 24.56 -8.24
N SER A 108 14.82 25.87 -8.47
CA SER A 108 15.76 26.88 -7.97
C SER A 108 15.48 27.32 -6.51
N GLY A 109 14.31 26.99 -5.95
CA GLY A 109 13.86 27.48 -4.65
C GLY A 109 13.30 28.91 -4.66
N GLU A 110 13.01 29.49 -5.83
CA GLU A 110 12.28 30.76 -5.96
C GLU A 110 10.82 30.60 -5.52
N LEU A 111 10.22 29.44 -5.81
CA LEU A 111 8.92 29.01 -5.29
C LEU A 111 9.13 27.90 -4.28
N GLU A 112 8.57 28.05 -3.08
CA GLU A 112 8.61 27.06 -1.99
C GLU A 112 7.22 26.58 -1.59
N ASN A 113 6.17 27.36 -1.91
CA ASN A 113 4.83 27.11 -1.41
C ASN A 113 3.95 26.50 -2.52
N ASP A 114 3.38 25.32 -2.25
CA ASP A 114 2.41 24.67 -3.12
C ASP A 114 1.14 25.50 -3.37
N ALA A 115 0.77 26.39 -2.41
CA ALA A 115 -0.33 27.33 -2.54
C ALA A 115 -0.11 28.39 -3.66
N ASP A 116 1.11 28.53 -4.17
CA ASP A 116 1.40 29.43 -5.29
C ASP A 116 0.83 28.93 -6.62
N VAL A 117 0.72 27.63 -6.81
CA VAL A 117 0.15 27.01 -8.00
C VAL A 117 -1.28 26.48 -7.78
N ALA A 118 -1.74 26.46 -6.53
CA ALA A 118 -3.07 25.99 -6.17
C ALA A 118 -4.18 26.97 -6.59
N LEU A 119 -5.30 26.41 -7.02
CA LEU A 119 -6.54 27.12 -7.31
C LEU A 119 -7.74 26.20 -7.06
N THR A 120 -8.93 26.77 -6.98
CA THR A 120 -10.19 26.03 -7.02
C THR A 120 -10.73 25.94 -8.44
N HIS A 121 -11.32 24.83 -8.78
CA HIS A 121 -11.93 24.63 -10.09
C HIS A 121 -13.30 23.92 -9.99
N ALA A 122 -14.10 24.00 -11.03
CA ALA A 122 -15.34 23.27 -11.17
C ALA A 122 -15.06 21.76 -11.35
N ASN A 123 -16.12 20.96 -11.33
CA ASN A 123 -16.04 19.52 -11.58
C ASN A 123 -15.80 19.21 -13.08
N ALA A 124 -15.73 17.91 -13.39
CA ALA A 124 -15.52 17.41 -14.75
C ALA A 124 -16.63 17.84 -15.74
N ASP A 125 -17.89 17.96 -15.29
CA ASP A 125 -19.00 18.37 -16.14
C ASP A 125 -18.85 19.81 -16.66
N ALA A 126 -18.06 20.63 -15.97
CA ALA A 126 -17.73 21.98 -16.33
C ALA A 126 -16.27 22.14 -16.83
N ASP A 127 -15.67 21.03 -17.34
CA ASP A 127 -14.33 20.97 -17.90
C ASP A 127 -13.25 21.55 -16.96
N PHE A 128 -13.37 21.29 -15.65
CA PHE A 128 -12.46 21.79 -14.61
C PHE A 128 -12.19 23.30 -14.64
N ARG A 129 -13.13 24.09 -15.16
CA ARG A 129 -12.98 25.55 -15.28
C ARG A 129 -12.51 26.19 -13.98
N PRO A 130 -11.44 27.03 -14.00
CA PRO A 130 -10.96 27.74 -12.82
C PRO A 130 -12.06 28.57 -12.14
N LEU A 131 -12.13 28.56 -10.83
CA LEU A 131 -13.02 29.37 -9.98
C LEU A 131 -12.24 30.41 -9.17
N SER A 132 -10.93 30.18 -8.98
CA SER A 132 -9.98 31.17 -8.44
C SER A 132 -8.71 31.17 -9.28
N ASP A 133 -7.81 32.14 -9.07
CA ASP A 133 -6.56 32.27 -9.79
C ASP A 133 -5.37 31.87 -8.91
N ALA A 134 -4.41 31.15 -9.49
CA ALA A 134 -3.17 30.79 -8.81
C ALA A 134 -2.29 32.04 -8.60
N MET A 135 -1.49 32.04 -7.53
CA MET A 135 -0.64 33.18 -7.22
C MET A 135 0.41 33.46 -8.32
N VAL A 136 0.95 32.40 -8.94
CA VAL A 136 1.87 32.53 -10.08
C VAL A 136 1.22 33.28 -11.25
N THR A 137 -0.06 33.03 -11.54
CA THR A 137 -0.84 33.74 -12.56
C THR A 137 -1.05 35.20 -12.18
N ILE A 138 -1.43 35.47 -10.93
CA ILE A 138 -1.64 36.84 -10.41
C ILE A 138 -0.35 37.66 -10.50
N ARG A 139 0.79 37.10 -10.06
CA ARG A 139 2.09 37.76 -10.14
C ARG A 139 2.47 38.09 -11.60
N ALA A 140 2.25 37.13 -12.51
CA ALA A 140 2.56 37.31 -13.92
C ALA A 140 1.72 38.44 -14.56
N VAL A 141 0.42 38.49 -14.26
CA VAL A 141 -0.49 39.52 -14.80
C VAL A 141 -0.19 40.90 -14.22
N LEU A 142 0.05 41.01 -12.90
CA LEU A 142 0.40 42.28 -12.28
C LEU A 142 1.73 42.81 -12.75
N ARG A 143 2.76 41.97 -12.92
CA ARG A 143 4.05 42.35 -13.54
C ARG A 143 3.88 42.77 -15.00
N GLY A 144 3.05 42.05 -15.76
CA GLY A 144 2.73 42.41 -17.13
C GLY A 144 2.04 43.80 -17.25
N ALA A 145 1.17 44.14 -16.26
CA ALA A 145 0.57 45.48 -16.20
C ALA A 145 1.62 46.56 -15.85
N GLN A 146 2.59 46.27 -14.99
CA GLN A 146 3.72 47.13 -14.70
C GLN A 146 4.59 47.36 -15.95
N ASP A 147 4.92 46.33 -16.69
CA ASP A 147 5.71 46.40 -17.91
C ASP A 147 5.04 47.24 -19.00
N LYS A 148 3.71 47.29 -18.98
CA LYS A 148 2.91 48.19 -19.85
C LYS A 148 2.77 49.62 -19.32
N GLY A 149 3.30 49.89 -18.13
CA GLY A 149 3.20 51.20 -17.50
C GLY A 149 1.83 51.51 -16.86
N LEU A 150 0.95 50.50 -16.71
CA LEU A 150 -0.34 50.65 -16.08
C LEU A 150 -0.27 50.60 -14.54
N LEU A 151 0.81 50.07 -13.99
CA LEU A 151 1.14 50.04 -12.58
C LEU A 151 2.57 50.48 -12.33
N THR A 152 2.81 51.18 -11.25
CA THR A 152 4.18 51.46 -10.78
C THR A 152 4.75 50.23 -10.04
N PRO A 153 6.07 50.08 -9.88
CA PRO A 153 6.67 48.99 -9.13
C PRO A 153 6.14 48.89 -7.70
N ALA A 154 5.90 50.03 -7.03
CA ALA A 154 5.36 50.08 -5.67
C ALA A 154 3.90 49.53 -5.60
N GLN A 155 3.07 49.97 -6.55
CA GLN A 155 1.68 49.47 -6.64
C GLN A 155 1.64 47.96 -6.96
N THR A 156 2.50 47.49 -7.86
CA THR A 156 2.61 46.08 -8.19
C THR A 156 3.00 45.26 -6.98
N ALA A 157 4.00 45.67 -6.22
CA ALA A 157 4.44 44.96 -5.01
C ALA A 157 3.33 44.88 -3.97
N GLU A 158 2.65 46.01 -3.69
CA GLU A 158 1.54 46.07 -2.73
C GLU A 158 0.35 45.19 -3.16
N LEU A 159 -0.02 45.18 -4.44
CA LEU A 159 -1.09 44.34 -4.96
C LEU A 159 -0.74 42.85 -4.88
N ILE A 160 0.50 42.48 -5.13
CA ILE A 160 0.98 41.10 -4.96
C ILE A 160 0.88 40.69 -3.49
N GLU A 161 1.39 41.52 -2.57
CA GLU A 161 1.35 41.25 -1.14
C GLU A 161 -0.09 41.06 -0.61
N ARG A 162 -1.03 41.89 -1.04
CA ARG A 162 -2.45 41.74 -0.67
C ARG A 162 -3.03 40.42 -1.16
N GLN A 163 -2.70 39.99 -2.37
CA GLN A 163 -3.16 38.71 -2.91
C GLN A 163 -2.49 37.51 -2.21
N GLU A 164 -1.25 37.60 -1.78
CA GLU A 164 -0.56 36.57 -1.00
C GLU A 164 -1.23 36.32 0.34
N HIS A 165 -1.72 37.37 1.00
CA HIS A 165 -2.45 37.27 2.27
C HIS A 165 -3.87 36.69 2.12
N ARG A 166 -4.43 36.60 0.93
CA ARG A 166 -5.73 35.96 0.68
C ARG A 166 -5.57 34.44 0.65
N TRP A 167 -6.56 33.75 1.21
CA TRP A 167 -6.61 32.30 1.06
C TRP A 167 -6.79 31.93 -0.41
N PHE A 168 -6.05 30.92 -0.91
CA PHE A 168 -5.97 30.61 -2.35
C PHE A 168 -7.33 30.40 -3.05
N PRO A 169 -8.39 29.86 -2.42
CA PRO A 169 -9.71 29.76 -3.06
C PRO A 169 -10.39 31.10 -3.32
N GLU A 170 -9.96 32.16 -2.64
CA GLU A 170 -10.53 33.51 -2.75
C GLU A 170 -9.73 34.42 -3.67
N ARG A 171 -8.59 33.99 -4.18
CA ARG A 171 -7.72 34.78 -5.03
C ARG A 171 -8.29 34.93 -6.44
N ARG A 172 -8.38 36.15 -6.92
CA ARG A 172 -8.75 36.49 -8.29
C ARG A 172 -7.98 37.71 -8.78
N VAL A 173 -7.45 37.63 -10.01
CA VAL A 173 -6.83 38.79 -10.67
C VAL A 173 -7.74 40.00 -10.67
N VAL A 174 -9.04 39.80 -10.96
CA VAL A 174 -10.03 40.87 -11.04
C VAL A 174 -10.24 41.60 -9.72
N ASP A 175 -10.04 40.94 -8.58
CA ASP A 175 -10.23 41.56 -7.27
C ASP A 175 -9.09 42.55 -6.96
N SER A 176 -7.95 42.44 -7.63
CA SER A 176 -6.89 43.44 -7.58
C SER A 176 -7.31 44.83 -8.12
N LEU A 177 -8.42 44.93 -8.84
CA LEU A 177 -8.96 46.23 -9.26
C LEU A 177 -9.53 47.05 -8.09
N ALA A 178 -10.16 46.39 -7.11
CA ALA A 178 -10.63 47.06 -5.91
C ALA A 178 -9.44 47.54 -5.07
N ASP A 179 -8.44 46.67 -4.89
CA ASP A 179 -7.20 47.02 -4.21
C ASP A 179 -6.46 48.17 -4.90
N ALA A 180 -6.40 48.18 -6.25
CA ALA A 180 -5.79 49.23 -7.03
C ALA A 180 -6.51 50.58 -6.86
N ALA A 181 -7.82 50.58 -6.78
CA ALA A 181 -8.59 51.79 -6.50
C ALA A 181 -8.26 52.40 -5.12
N GLU A 182 -8.04 51.57 -4.11
CA GLU A 182 -7.57 52.01 -2.80
C GLU A 182 -6.16 52.62 -2.82
N LEU A 183 -5.33 52.16 -3.78
CA LEU A 183 -3.98 52.72 -4.00
C LEU A 183 -3.99 53.99 -4.88
N GLY A 184 -5.17 54.52 -5.18
CA GLY A 184 -5.35 55.78 -5.90
C GLY A 184 -5.42 55.67 -7.42
N ILE A 185 -5.48 54.48 -7.98
CA ILE A 185 -5.69 54.24 -9.43
C ILE A 185 -7.19 54.40 -9.68
N THR A 186 -7.57 55.44 -10.42
CA THR A 186 -8.97 55.80 -10.63
C THR A 186 -9.26 56.19 -12.10
N GLY A 187 -10.54 56.35 -12.43
CA GLY A 187 -10.97 56.86 -13.73
C GLY A 187 -10.55 56.01 -14.92
N GLU A 188 -9.82 56.63 -15.84
CA GLU A 188 -9.36 56.02 -17.09
C GLU A 188 -8.31 54.95 -16.82
N GLU A 189 -7.35 55.20 -15.93
CA GLU A 189 -6.30 54.24 -15.55
C GLU A 189 -6.88 52.92 -15.02
N LEU A 190 -7.89 52.98 -14.18
CA LEU A 190 -8.56 51.78 -13.65
C LEU A 190 -9.33 51.03 -14.74
N THR A 191 -9.86 51.75 -15.72
CA THR A 191 -10.56 51.17 -16.86
C THR A 191 -9.58 50.45 -17.79
N GLU A 192 -8.41 51.05 -18.07
CA GLU A 192 -7.32 50.44 -18.84
C GLU A 192 -6.79 49.19 -18.13
N LEU A 193 -6.56 49.25 -16.82
CA LEU A 193 -6.11 48.10 -16.04
C LEU A 193 -7.14 46.94 -16.08
N ARG A 194 -8.41 47.26 -16.01
CA ARG A 194 -9.52 46.26 -16.13
C ARG A 194 -9.51 45.58 -17.51
N GLU A 195 -9.37 46.36 -18.57
CA GLU A 195 -9.33 45.81 -19.94
C GLU A 195 -8.05 44.97 -20.16
N PHE A 196 -6.92 45.39 -19.57
CA PHE A 196 -5.70 44.63 -19.60
C PHE A 196 -5.89 43.26 -18.89
N PHE A 197 -6.44 43.22 -17.70
CA PHE A 197 -6.69 41.97 -16.99
C PHE A 197 -7.61 41.04 -17.81
N LYS A 198 -8.69 41.57 -18.37
CA LYS A 198 -9.62 40.81 -19.17
C LYS A 198 -8.99 40.19 -20.44
N THR A 199 -8.10 40.88 -21.07
CA THR A 199 -7.52 40.46 -22.35
C THR A 199 -6.21 39.72 -22.21
N GLN A 200 -5.41 39.97 -21.15
CA GLN A 200 -4.06 39.47 -21.03
C GLN A 200 -3.89 38.34 -20.01
N THR A 201 -4.82 38.14 -19.07
CA THR A 201 -4.66 37.11 -18.03
C THR A 201 -4.39 35.74 -18.64
N ARG A 202 -5.10 35.33 -19.67
CA ARG A 202 -4.90 34.04 -20.33
C ARG A 202 -3.56 33.90 -21.03
N GLU A 203 -3.08 34.96 -21.67
CA GLU A 203 -1.82 34.94 -22.43
C GLU A 203 -0.60 35.01 -21.50
N LEU A 204 -0.74 35.71 -20.38
CA LEU A 204 0.30 35.84 -19.37
C LEU A 204 0.31 34.69 -18.34
N ASP A 205 -0.67 33.79 -18.37
CA ASP A 205 -0.76 32.69 -17.41
C ASP A 205 0.38 31.68 -17.60
N PRO A 206 1.33 31.60 -16.65
CA PRO A 206 2.44 30.66 -16.72
C PRO A 206 2.00 29.21 -16.70
N LYS A 207 0.91 28.89 -15.98
CA LYS A 207 0.39 27.54 -15.94
C LYS A 207 -0.04 27.06 -17.33
N ARG A 208 -0.73 27.91 -18.07
CA ARG A 208 -1.12 27.60 -19.45
C ARG A 208 0.09 27.45 -20.38
N ARG A 209 1.08 28.36 -20.29
CA ARG A 209 2.27 28.28 -21.11
C ARG A 209 3.08 27.02 -20.86
N ASP A 210 3.27 26.67 -19.60
CA ASP A 210 4.01 25.48 -19.21
C ASP A 210 3.29 24.20 -19.63
N ALA A 211 1.94 24.15 -19.50
CA ALA A 211 1.13 23.02 -19.98
C ALA A 211 1.31 22.81 -21.49
N ILE A 212 1.28 23.88 -22.30
CA ILE A 212 1.53 23.83 -23.74
C ILE A 212 2.95 23.32 -24.02
N SER A 213 3.94 23.85 -23.33
CA SER A 213 5.35 23.45 -23.47
C SER A 213 5.56 21.97 -23.14
N LEU A 214 4.89 21.48 -22.10
CA LEU A 214 4.95 20.08 -21.72
C LEU A 214 4.37 19.17 -22.82
N LEU A 215 3.23 19.53 -23.41
CA LEU A 215 2.63 18.75 -24.50
C LEU A 215 3.53 18.72 -25.74
N HIS A 216 4.20 19.83 -26.07
CA HIS A 216 5.19 19.83 -27.13
C HIS A 216 6.40 18.95 -26.81
N ALA A 217 6.91 19.00 -25.59
CA ALA A 217 8.01 18.13 -25.16
C ALA A 217 7.62 16.64 -25.23
N MET A 218 6.39 16.28 -24.86
CA MET A 218 5.90 14.91 -25.00
C MET A 218 5.88 14.44 -26.46
N ARG A 219 5.55 15.30 -27.40
CA ARG A 219 5.53 14.95 -28.83
C ARG A 219 6.94 14.66 -29.38
N GLU A 220 7.97 15.30 -28.80
CA GLU A 220 9.35 15.20 -29.25
C GLU A 220 10.16 14.09 -28.55
N LEU A 221 9.53 13.31 -27.66
CA LEU A 221 10.20 12.20 -26.96
C LEU A 221 10.72 11.14 -27.94
N PRO A 222 11.87 10.50 -27.64
CA PRO A 222 12.39 9.39 -28.42
C PRO A 222 11.39 8.24 -28.54
N ASP A 223 11.55 7.41 -29.57
CA ASP A 223 10.72 6.21 -29.77
C ASP A 223 11.01 5.12 -28.74
N ASP A 224 12.27 5.00 -28.36
CA ASP A 224 12.72 4.00 -27.40
C ASP A 224 12.36 4.44 -25.97
N PRO A 225 12.06 3.51 -25.08
CA PRO A 225 11.84 3.82 -23.67
C PRO A 225 13.11 4.37 -23.00
N PRO A 226 13.02 5.01 -21.83
CA PRO A 226 14.20 5.40 -21.06
C PRO A 226 15.17 4.22 -20.90
N ALA A 227 16.47 4.49 -21.00
CA ALA A 227 17.49 3.45 -20.86
C ALA A 227 17.36 2.77 -19.49
N GLU A 228 17.45 1.44 -19.46
CA GLU A 228 17.21 0.64 -18.25
C GLU A 228 18.16 1.04 -17.10
N GLU A 229 19.42 1.37 -17.45
CA GLU A 229 20.45 1.81 -16.49
C GLU A 229 20.13 3.17 -15.85
N SER A 230 19.28 4.00 -16.49
CA SER A 230 18.86 5.30 -15.97
C SER A 230 17.57 5.25 -15.14
N ARG A 231 16.93 4.08 -15.03
CA ARG A 231 15.67 3.94 -14.31
C ARG A 231 15.93 3.83 -12.80
N PRO A 232 15.15 4.53 -11.98
CA PRO A 232 15.26 4.40 -10.54
C PRO A 232 14.74 3.04 -10.09
N SER A 233 15.47 2.38 -9.18
CA SER A 233 14.89 1.23 -8.48
C SER A 233 13.88 1.71 -7.45
N THR A 234 12.62 1.35 -7.62
CA THR A 234 11.55 1.80 -6.72
C THR A 234 11.51 0.96 -5.45
N VAL A 235 11.92 1.55 -4.32
CA VAL A 235 11.82 0.89 -3.02
C VAL A 235 10.37 0.78 -2.59
N MET A 236 9.89 -0.46 -2.45
CA MET A 236 8.55 -0.78 -1.98
C MET A 236 8.40 -0.42 -0.50
N SER A 237 7.47 0.47 -0.17
CA SER A 237 7.03 0.74 1.20
C SER A 237 5.60 0.23 1.39
N GLY A 238 5.21 -0.12 2.62
CA GLY A 238 3.86 -0.61 2.90
C GLY A 238 2.74 0.32 2.41
N VAL A 239 2.94 1.64 2.51
CA VAL A 239 2.00 2.64 1.96
C VAL A 239 1.93 2.52 0.43
N PHE A 240 3.07 2.37 -0.25
CA PHE A 240 3.10 2.27 -1.70
C PHE A 240 2.50 0.94 -2.18
N GLN A 241 2.76 -0.17 -1.50
CA GLN A 241 2.10 -1.46 -1.76
C GLN A 241 0.58 -1.36 -1.61
N ALA A 242 0.09 -0.62 -0.61
CA ALA A 242 -1.35 -0.39 -0.44
C ALA A 242 -1.95 0.42 -1.61
N VAL A 243 -1.22 1.41 -2.12
CA VAL A 243 -1.64 2.17 -3.31
C VAL A 243 -1.60 1.28 -4.56
N LEU A 244 -0.56 0.46 -4.71
CA LEU A 244 -0.46 -0.52 -5.80
C LEU A 244 -1.61 -1.54 -5.79
N ALA A 245 -2.03 -1.98 -4.62
CA ALA A 245 -3.11 -2.96 -4.49
C ALA A 245 -4.52 -2.39 -4.75
N ARG A 246 -4.70 -1.08 -4.61
CA ARG A 246 -6.02 -0.43 -4.65
C ARG A 246 -6.76 -0.62 -5.97
N ASP A 247 -6.06 -0.49 -7.09
CA ASP A 247 -6.64 -0.45 -8.43
C ASP A 247 -6.16 -1.64 -9.30
N VAL A 248 -5.72 -2.75 -8.68
CA VAL A 248 -5.41 -3.97 -9.44
C VAL A 248 -6.71 -4.47 -10.07
N ILE A 249 -6.69 -4.59 -11.39
CA ILE A 249 -7.77 -5.22 -12.15
C ILE A 249 -7.38 -6.69 -12.33
N VAL A 250 -8.25 -7.58 -11.95
CA VAL A 250 -8.14 -9.03 -12.18
C VAL A 250 -9.16 -9.41 -13.26
N GLU A 251 -8.74 -10.20 -14.21
CA GLU A 251 -9.64 -10.77 -15.21
C GLU A 251 -10.06 -12.17 -14.75
N THR A 252 -11.35 -12.45 -14.85
CA THR A 252 -11.90 -13.79 -14.60
C THR A 252 -11.86 -14.62 -15.87
N ASP A 253 -11.92 -15.95 -15.76
CA ASP A 253 -11.84 -16.89 -16.89
C ASP A 253 -12.91 -16.66 -17.98
N ASP A 254 -14.03 -16.03 -17.61
CA ASP A 254 -15.12 -15.66 -18.50
C ASP A 254 -14.97 -14.25 -19.12
N GLY A 255 -13.81 -13.60 -18.91
CA GLY A 255 -13.45 -12.32 -19.53
C GLY A 255 -14.04 -11.08 -18.83
N HIS A 256 -14.56 -11.21 -17.63
CA HIS A 256 -14.96 -10.05 -16.81
C HIS A 256 -13.75 -9.50 -16.06
N SER A 257 -13.75 -8.18 -15.85
CA SER A 257 -12.71 -7.50 -15.08
C SER A 257 -13.27 -7.00 -13.76
N VAL A 258 -12.54 -7.22 -12.66
CA VAL A 258 -12.92 -6.79 -11.32
C VAL A 258 -11.71 -6.19 -10.58
N THR A 259 -11.91 -5.15 -9.77
CA THR A 259 -10.84 -4.58 -8.96
C THR A 259 -10.74 -5.27 -7.60
N PHE A 260 -9.55 -5.29 -6.99
CA PHE A 260 -9.36 -5.81 -5.62
C PHE A 260 -10.30 -5.16 -4.60
N ASP A 261 -10.59 -3.85 -4.73
CA ASP A 261 -11.54 -3.20 -3.83
C ASP A 261 -12.97 -3.72 -4.00
N ARG A 262 -13.37 -4.06 -5.23
CA ARG A 262 -14.69 -4.69 -5.47
C ARG A 262 -14.74 -6.12 -4.93
N ILE A 263 -13.67 -6.91 -5.06
CA ILE A 263 -13.57 -8.24 -4.44
C ILE A 263 -13.72 -8.10 -2.92
N ARG A 264 -12.98 -7.18 -2.32
CA ARG A 264 -13.06 -6.93 -0.87
C ARG A 264 -14.46 -6.49 -0.42
N ARG A 265 -15.13 -5.62 -1.17
CA ARG A 265 -16.51 -5.19 -0.85
C ARG A 265 -17.52 -6.32 -1.01
N TYR A 266 -17.32 -7.18 -1.99
CA TYR A 266 -18.15 -8.37 -2.13
C TYR A 266 -17.96 -9.31 -0.93
N ALA A 267 -16.72 -9.59 -0.56
CA ALA A 267 -16.39 -10.42 0.59
C ALA A 267 -16.97 -9.84 1.89
N LEU A 268 -16.90 -8.53 2.12
CA LEU A 268 -17.50 -7.87 3.29
C LEU A 268 -19.00 -8.18 3.45
N LEU A 269 -19.72 -8.33 2.35
CA LEU A 269 -21.18 -8.53 2.37
C LEU A 269 -21.59 -10.00 2.32
N ASN A 270 -20.71 -10.90 1.89
CA ASN A 270 -21.08 -12.26 1.54
C ASN A 270 -20.26 -13.34 2.22
N GLU A 271 -19.04 -13.02 2.75
CA GLU A 271 -18.18 -14.01 3.38
C GLU A 271 -18.32 -13.95 4.91
N PRO A 272 -18.69 -15.07 5.57
CA PRO A 272 -18.93 -15.07 7.00
C PRO A 272 -17.67 -14.79 7.83
N ASP A 273 -16.49 -15.14 7.34
CA ASP A 273 -15.21 -15.01 8.04
C ASP A 273 -14.46 -13.71 7.68
N TYR A 274 -15.12 -12.77 6.99
CA TYR A 274 -14.49 -11.52 6.53
C TYR A 274 -13.81 -10.73 7.65
N ASP A 275 -14.48 -10.57 8.79
CA ASP A 275 -13.94 -9.76 9.89
C ASP A 275 -12.70 -10.40 10.52
N ASP A 276 -12.64 -11.72 10.60
CA ASP A 276 -11.50 -12.47 11.12
C ASP A 276 -10.33 -12.43 10.13
N ALA A 277 -10.57 -12.63 8.84
CA ALA A 277 -9.57 -12.48 7.78
C ALA A 277 -8.99 -11.06 7.74
N MET A 278 -9.84 -10.04 7.86
CA MET A 278 -9.40 -8.63 7.91
C MET A 278 -8.61 -8.30 9.17
N ARG A 279 -8.95 -8.90 10.30
CA ARG A 279 -8.19 -8.75 11.56
C ARG A 279 -6.79 -9.34 11.42
N THR A 280 -6.71 -10.57 10.91
CA THR A 280 -5.44 -11.26 10.62
C THR A 280 -4.59 -10.47 9.63
N ALA A 281 -5.18 -10.00 8.52
CA ALA A 281 -4.47 -9.19 7.54
C ALA A 281 -3.88 -7.90 8.12
N ARG A 282 -4.61 -7.22 9.02
CA ARG A 282 -4.10 -6.03 9.73
C ARG A 282 -2.96 -6.36 10.68
N GLN A 283 -3.05 -7.47 11.42
CA GLN A 283 -1.99 -7.94 12.32
C GLN A 283 -0.74 -8.28 11.52
N HIS A 284 -0.84 -9.06 10.46
CA HIS A 284 0.28 -9.42 9.58
C HIS A 284 0.92 -8.19 8.92
N ASN A 285 0.11 -7.21 8.50
CA ASN A 285 0.66 -5.96 7.98
C ASN A 285 1.54 -5.23 9.00
N VAL A 286 1.11 -5.13 10.26
CA VAL A 286 1.89 -4.48 11.32
C VAL A 286 3.13 -5.30 11.66
N LEU A 287 3.00 -6.62 11.83
CA LEU A 287 4.11 -7.51 12.18
C LEU A 287 5.18 -7.55 11.07
N SER A 288 4.79 -7.61 9.80
CA SER A 288 5.74 -7.59 8.68
C SER A 288 6.53 -6.27 8.62
N TRP A 289 5.89 -5.15 8.94
CA TRP A 289 6.55 -3.85 9.05
C TRP A 289 7.63 -3.85 10.14
N PHE A 290 7.27 -4.33 11.34
CA PHE A 290 8.23 -4.45 12.43
C PHE A 290 9.32 -5.46 12.10
N GLY A 291 9.00 -6.61 11.50
CA GLY A 291 9.95 -7.62 11.07
C GLY A 291 11.00 -7.08 10.12
N TYR A 292 10.59 -6.26 9.15
CA TYR A 292 11.52 -5.58 8.25
C TYR A 292 12.38 -4.54 8.97
N TRP A 293 11.78 -3.75 9.85
CA TRP A 293 12.50 -2.68 10.56
C TRP A 293 13.57 -3.23 11.51
N PHE A 294 13.31 -4.36 12.17
CA PHE A 294 14.24 -4.98 13.10
C PHE A 294 15.38 -5.77 12.44
N GLY A 295 15.16 -6.38 11.29
CA GLY A 295 16.11 -7.30 10.67
C GLY A 295 16.36 -7.09 9.17
N GLY A 296 15.77 -6.06 8.54
CA GLY A 296 15.85 -5.85 7.09
C GLY A 296 15.09 -6.92 6.29
N PRO A 297 15.45 -7.15 5.02
CA PRO A 297 14.82 -8.16 4.19
C PRO A 297 14.98 -9.56 4.79
N PRO A 298 14.04 -10.49 4.55
CA PRO A 298 14.14 -11.83 5.09
C PRO A 298 15.34 -12.59 4.49
N SER A 299 15.96 -13.43 5.30
CA SER A 299 16.98 -14.38 4.87
C SER A 299 16.36 -15.53 4.06
N GLN A 300 17.20 -16.30 3.34
CA GLN A 300 16.73 -17.48 2.61
C GLN A 300 16.08 -18.52 3.54
N ALA A 301 16.63 -18.74 4.73
CA ALA A 301 16.07 -19.69 5.70
C ALA A 301 14.68 -19.26 6.19
N GLU A 302 14.44 -17.96 6.38
CA GLU A 302 13.11 -17.45 6.74
C GLU A 302 12.11 -17.56 5.59
N LEU A 303 12.56 -17.38 4.34
CA LEU A 303 11.73 -17.61 3.16
C LEU A 303 11.38 -19.09 2.98
N ASP A 304 12.35 -19.98 3.21
CA ASP A 304 12.12 -21.43 3.14
C ASP A 304 11.12 -21.86 4.22
N ARG A 305 11.24 -21.33 5.43
CA ARG A 305 10.29 -21.58 6.51
C ARG A 305 8.88 -21.04 6.21
N ALA A 306 8.78 -19.84 5.66
CA ALA A 306 7.50 -19.30 5.20
C ALA A 306 6.86 -20.18 4.12
N LYS A 307 7.66 -20.75 3.22
CA LYS A 307 7.17 -21.67 2.19
C LYS A 307 6.65 -22.99 2.79
N GLU A 308 7.32 -23.54 3.81
CA GLU A 308 6.87 -24.70 4.54
C GLU A 308 5.52 -24.45 5.21
N LEU A 309 5.38 -23.34 5.95
CA LEU A 309 4.13 -22.94 6.59
C LEU A 309 2.99 -22.73 5.60
N LEU A 310 3.30 -22.16 4.43
CA LEU A 310 2.34 -21.96 3.37
C LEU A 310 1.90 -23.30 2.76
N ALA A 311 2.82 -24.25 2.58
CA ALA A 311 2.52 -25.61 2.12
C ALA A 311 1.59 -26.34 3.11
N GLU A 312 1.86 -26.22 4.42
CA GLU A 312 1.00 -26.74 5.47
C GLU A 312 -0.40 -26.10 5.43
N ALA A 313 -0.47 -24.76 5.32
CA ALA A 313 -1.75 -24.04 5.25
C ALA A 313 -2.59 -24.43 4.02
N TRP A 314 -1.95 -24.71 2.90
CA TRP A 314 -2.61 -25.15 1.68
C TRP A 314 -2.81 -26.69 1.60
N ASN A 315 -2.29 -27.43 2.57
CA ASN A 315 -2.30 -28.88 2.61
C ASN A 315 -1.72 -29.53 1.33
N VAL A 316 -0.55 -29.05 0.92
CA VAL A 316 0.21 -29.52 -0.24
C VAL A 316 1.67 -29.79 0.14
N SER A 317 2.43 -30.50 -0.70
CA SER A 317 3.87 -30.60 -0.51
C SER A 317 4.59 -29.29 -0.88
N ILE A 318 5.83 -29.10 -0.41
CA ILE A 318 6.65 -27.92 -0.70
C ILE A 318 6.87 -27.75 -2.21
N GLU A 319 7.00 -28.85 -2.93
CA GLU A 319 7.18 -28.90 -4.39
C GLU A 319 5.93 -28.39 -5.12
N GLU A 320 4.74 -28.66 -4.60
CA GLU A 320 3.46 -28.31 -5.19
C GLU A 320 3.02 -26.87 -4.89
N VAL A 321 3.72 -26.14 -4.01
CA VAL A 321 3.36 -24.76 -3.65
C VAL A 321 3.24 -23.84 -4.85
N ALA A 322 4.13 -23.97 -5.85
CA ALA A 322 4.10 -23.13 -7.03
C ALA A 322 2.89 -23.42 -7.94
N ASP A 323 2.53 -24.69 -8.10
CA ASP A 323 1.36 -25.11 -8.87
C ASP A 323 0.07 -24.67 -8.17
N ARG A 324 0.01 -24.84 -6.86
CA ARG A 324 -1.12 -24.37 -6.05
C ARG A 324 -1.27 -22.86 -6.09
N ALA A 325 -0.18 -22.10 -6.08
CA ALA A 325 -0.21 -20.64 -6.24
C ALA A 325 -0.82 -20.26 -7.60
N HIS A 326 -0.45 -20.95 -8.66
CA HIS A 326 -1.00 -20.72 -10.00
C HIS A 326 -2.52 -21.01 -10.06
N GLU A 327 -3.00 -22.07 -9.41
CA GLU A 327 -4.44 -22.36 -9.28
C GLU A 327 -5.22 -21.27 -8.51
N LEU A 328 -4.53 -20.51 -7.67
CA LEU A 328 -5.07 -19.39 -6.89
C LEU A 328 -4.83 -18.01 -7.53
N ASP A 329 -4.60 -17.98 -8.84
CA ASP A 329 -4.31 -16.75 -9.61
C ASP A 329 -3.09 -15.95 -9.11
N LEU A 330 -2.12 -16.62 -8.47
CA LEU A 330 -0.87 -16.01 -8.05
C LEU A 330 0.22 -16.32 -9.08
N ASP A 331 0.79 -15.26 -9.63
CA ASP A 331 2.02 -15.38 -10.40
C ASP A 331 3.24 -15.58 -9.48
N ARG A 332 4.39 -15.83 -10.08
CA ARG A 332 5.64 -16.04 -9.35
C ARG A 332 6.01 -14.85 -8.43
N GLN A 333 5.70 -13.63 -8.85
CA GLN A 333 5.97 -12.43 -8.06
C GLN A 333 5.00 -12.32 -6.88
N GLY A 334 3.72 -12.54 -7.10
CA GLY A 334 2.70 -12.53 -6.04
C GLY A 334 2.98 -13.59 -4.97
N LEU A 335 3.39 -14.80 -5.38
CA LEU A 335 3.83 -15.83 -4.43
C LEU A 335 5.05 -15.36 -3.62
N HIS A 336 6.06 -14.78 -4.28
CA HIS A 336 7.25 -14.26 -3.58
C HIS A 336 6.88 -13.16 -2.57
N GLU A 337 5.97 -12.26 -2.91
CA GLU A 337 5.49 -11.20 -2.00
C GLU A 337 4.78 -11.77 -0.75
N ILE A 338 4.00 -12.84 -0.92
CA ILE A 338 3.39 -13.56 0.21
C ILE A 338 4.49 -14.16 1.10
N LEU A 339 5.44 -14.88 0.52
CA LEU A 339 6.53 -15.51 1.29
C LEU A 339 7.39 -14.50 2.03
N VAL A 340 7.71 -13.34 1.42
CA VAL A 340 8.45 -12.26 2.08
C VAL A 340 7.67 -11.72 3.27
N ARG A 341 6.39 -11.46 3.10
CA ARG A 341 5.53 -10.96 4.19
C ARG A 341 5.44 -11.96 5.33
N ASP A 342 5.16 -13.22 5.01
CA ASP A 342 4.94 -14.27 6.00
C ASP A 342 6.26 -14.62 6.74
N ALA A 343 7.41 -14.57 6.06
CA ALA A 343 8.71 -14.67 6.68
C ALA A 343 8.99 -13.56 7.70
N LEU A 344 8.57 -12.33 7.39
CA LEU A 344 8.70 -11.19 8.31
C LEU A 344 7.73 -11.28 9.50
N VAL A 345 6.51 -11.79 9.28
CA VAL A 345 5.56 -12.08 10.35
C VAL A 345 6.13 -13.17 11.27
N TYR A 346 6.57 -14.29 10.71
CA TYR A 346 7.17 -15.39 11.45
C TYR A 346 8.40 -14.93 12.27
N ARG A 347 9.27 -14.09 11.70
CA ARG A 347 10.39 -13.48 12.41
C ARG A 347 9.94 -12.78 13.70
N MET A 348 8.85 -12.03 13.64
CA MET A 348 8.34 -11.32 14.82
C MET A 348 7.69 -12.27 15.83
N GLU A 349 6.92 -13.22 15.37
CA GLU A 349 6.27 -14.24 16.23
C GLU A 349 7.31 -15.15 16.89
N SER A 350 8.36 -15.55 16.15
CA SER A 350 9.44 -16.39 16.65
C SER A 350 10.53 -15.63 17.40
N SER A 351 10.52 -14.28 17.36
CA SER A 351 11.54 -13.47 18.00
C SER A 351 11.52 -13.59 19.54
N SER A 352 12.67 -13.32 20.16
CA SER A 352 12.80 -13.24 21.62
C SER A 352 11.88 -12.18 22.25
N LEU A 353 11.38 -11.20 21.48
CA LEU A 353 10.38 -10.23 21.93
C LEU A 353 9.00 -10.89 22.15
N GLY A 354 8.66 -11.90 21.34
CA GLY A 354 7.45 -12.72 21.54
C GLY A 354 7.67 -13.82 22.61
N ARG A 355 8.86 -14.42 22.64
CA ARG A 355 9.18 -15.61 23.44
C ARG A 355 9.74 -15.34 24.84
N THR A 356 10.31 -14.19 25.13
CA THR A 356 11.08 -13.92 26.37
C THR A 356 10.25 -13.83 27.65
N GLN A 357 8.94 -13.95 27.59
CA GLN A 357 8.08 -13.84 28.77
C GLN A 357 6.90 -14.84 28.70
N HIS A 358 7.20 -16.15 28.83
CA HIS A 358 6.17 -17.20 28.86
C HIS A 358 4.92 -16.84 29.68
N GLY A 359 5.10 -16.21 30.83
CA GLY A 359 3.98 -15.77 31.67
C GLY A 359 3.14 -14.67 31.07
N VAL A 360 3.69 -13.82 30.21
CA VAL A 360 2.95 -12.71 29.57
C VAL A 360 2.11 -13.22 28.42
N ILE A 361 2.66 -14.04 27.52
CA ILE A 361 1.90 -14.64 26.41
C ILE A 361 0.79 -15.53 26.93
N THR A 362 1.09 -16.37 27.93
CA THR A 362 0.05 -17.19 28.60
C THR A 362 -1.07 -16.31 29.13
N LYS A 363 -0.76 -15.19 29.76
CA LYS A 363 -1.78 -14.24 30.25
C LYS A 363 -2.64 -13.68 29.11
N PHE A 364 -2.03 -13.25 28.03
CA PHE A 364 -2.76 -12.73 26.85
C PHE A 364 -3.67 -13.82 26.25
N PHE A 365 -3.18 -15.05 26.12
CA PHE A 365 -3.98 -16.18 25.69
C PHE A 365 -5.20 -16.42 26.60
N LEU A 366 -5.00 -16.43 27.92
CA LEU A 366 -6.09 -16.59 28.87
C LEU A 366 -7.08 -15.42 28.83
N ASP A 367 -6.62 -14.20 28.58
CA ASP A 367 -7.49 -13.04 28.40
C ASP A 367 -8.28 -13.14 27.09
N GLU A 368 -7.72 -13.71 26.03
CA GLU A 368 -8.45 -13.98 24.80
C GLU A 368 -9.54 -15.02 25.00
N LEU A 369 -9.26 -16.10 25.73
CA LEU A 369 -10.29 -17.05 26.13
C LEU A 369 -11.42 -16.41 26.98
N ARG A 370 -11.09 -15.40 27.81
CA ARG A 370 -12.10 -14.63 28.57
C ARG A 370 -12.99 -13.80 27.65
N LYS A 371 -12.40 -13.13 26.66
CA LYS A 371 -13.16 -12.35 25.67
C LYS A 371 -14.11 -13.23 24.85
N GLN A 372 -13.67 -14.45 24.52
CA GLN A 372 -14.48 -15.43 23.82
C GLN A 372 -15.53 -16.13 24.72
N GLY A 373 -15.55 -15.85 26.03
CA GLY A 373 -16.42 -16.49 26.99
C GLY A 373 -16.04 -17.95 27.34
N ARG A 374 -14.91 -18.43 26.82
CA ARG A 374 -14.48 -19.85 26.93
C ARG A 374 -13.60 -20.17 28.15
N TYR A 375 -13.04 -19.16 28.79
CA TYR A 375 -12.06 -19.33 29.87
C TYR A 375 -12.52 -20.22 30.98
N VAL A 376 -13.78 -20.09 31.46
CA VAL A 376 -14.30 -20.85 32.58
C VAL A 376 -14.44 -22.34 32.23
N GLU A 377 -14.93 -22.61 31.01
CA GLU A 377 -15.06 -23.99 30.49
C GLU A 377 -13.68 -24.65 30.36
N VAL A 378 -12.73 -24.00 29.65
CA VAL A 378 -11.38 -24.53 29.45
C VAL A 378 -10.65 -24.75 30.77
N LYS A 379 -10.77 -23.81 31.73
CA LYS A 379 -10.21 -23.95 33.08
C LYS A 379 -10.75 -25.16 33.82
N HIS A 380 -12.06 -25.37 33.79
CA HIS A 380 -12.68 -26.52 34.46
C HIS A 380 -12.32 -27.85 33.80
N ALA A 381 -12.28 -27.87 32.45
CA ALA A 381 -11.85 -29.07 31.73
C ALA A 381 -10.39 -29.42 32.03
N ALA A 382 -9.49 -28.47 32.08
CA ALA A 382 -8.08 -28.68 32.42
C ALA A 382 -7.92 -29.19 33.87
N ALA A 383 -8.62 -28.58 34.82
CA ALA A 383 -8.60 -29.05 36.24
C ALA A 383 -9.15 -30.46 36.42
N LEU A 384 -10.22 -30.79 35.68
CA LEU A 384 -10.81 -32.15 35.70
C LEU A 384 -9.82 -33.15 35.06
N GLN A 385 -9.23 -32.82 33.92
CA GLN A 385 -8.24 -33.65 33.24
C GLN A 385 -7.06 -33.97 34.15
N GLU A 386 -6.51 -32.97 34.83
CA GLU A 386 -5.42 -33.12 35.78
C GLU A 386 -5.80 -34.01 36.99
N SER A 387 -7.03 -33.84 37.50
CA SER A 387 -7.55 -34.65 38.61
C SER A 387 -7.75 -36.10 38.20
N LEU A 388 -8.32 -36.35 37.02
CA LEU A 388 -8.60 -37.69 36.50
C LEU A 388 -7.32 -38.45 36.16
N SER A 389 -6.34 -37.79 35.55
CA SER A 389 -5.05 -38.41 35.23
C SER A 389 -4.32 -38.93 36.46
N ARG A 390 -4.43 -38.21 37.57
CA ARG A 390 -3.84 -38.67 38.88
C ARG A 390 -4.60 -39.82 39.49
N SER A 391 -5.85 -40.04 39.14
CA SER A 391 -6.68 -41.10 39.70
C SER A 391 -6.51 -42.45 39.00
N VAL A 392 -5.95 -42.43 37.79
CA VAL A 392 -5.67 -43.64 37.01
C VAL A 392 -4.41 -44.31 37.55
N ILE A 393 -4.54 -45.24 38.50
CA ILE A 393 -3.49 -46.17 38.86
C ILE A 393 -3.50 -47.24 37.78
N THR A 394 -2.67 -47.09 36.78
CA THR A 394 -2.59 -48.05 35.67
C THR A 394 -1.59 -49.14 35.99
N ASP A 395 -2.05 -50.40 35.98
CA ASP A 395 -1.18 -51.59 35.83
C ASP A 395 -0.58 -51.72 34.41
N GLY A 396 -0.89 -50.80 33.52
CA GLY A 396 -0.40 -50.75 32.13
C GLY A 396 0.17 -49.38 31.77
N HIS A 397 1.49 -49.30 31.47
CA HIS A 397 2.11 -48.12 30.89
C HIS A 397 1.61 -47.92 29.46
N ILE A 398 0.89 -46.83 29.20
CA ILE A 398 0.61 -46.41 27.83
C ILE A 398 1.94 -45.88 27.27
N SER A 399 2.37 -46.45 26.15
CA SER A 399 3.55 -45.87 25.45
C SER A 399 3.22 -44.49 24.88
N PRO A 400 4.19 -43.59 24.76
CA PRO A 400 3.97 -42.27 24.13
C PRO A 400 3.36 -42.36 22.73
N GLN A 401 3.73 -43.37 21.94
CA GLN A 401 3.20 -43.62 20.62
C GLN A 401 1.70 -44.04 20.68
N GLN A 402 1.35 -44.94 21.57
CA GLN A 402 -0.05 -45.32 21.76
C GLN A 402 -0.92 -44.15 22.25
N ALA A 403 -0.39 -43.35 23.17
CA ALA A 403 -1.07 -42.14 23.64
C ALA A 403 -1.30 -41.12 22.50
N LEU A 404 -0.27 -40.89 21.70
CA LEU A 404 -0.37 -39.99 20.55
C LEU A 404 -1.40 -40.47 19.54
N ALA A 405 -1.35 -41.71 19.12
CA ALA A 405 -2.31 -42.29 18.19
C ALA A 405 -3.75 -42.24 18.73
N SER A 406 -3.94 -42.54 20.02
CA SER A 406 -5.25 -42.45 20.68
C SER A 406 -5.73 -40.98 20.71
N HIS A 407 -4.88 -40.06 21.06
CA HIS A 407 -5.23 -38.64 21.11
C HIS A 407 -5.64 -38.08 19.72
N ILE A 408 -4.90 -38.41 18.66
CA ILE A 408 -5.23 -38.07 17.27
C ILE A 408 -6.61 -38.58 16.90
N SER A 409 -6.88 -39.86 17.20
CA SER A 409 -8.18 -40.47 16.92
C SER A 409 -9.35 -39.81 17.66
N LEU A 410 -9.13 -39.37 18.89
CA LEU A 410 -10.16 -38.80 19.76
C LEU A 410 -10.40 -37.31 19.49
N SER A 411 -9.35 -36.54 19.20
CA SER A 411 -9.40 -35.09 19.07
C SER A 411 -9.40 -34.57 17.62
N GLN A 412 -9.18 -35.47 16.67
CA GLN A 412 -8.92 -35.12 15.26
C GLN A 412 -7.73 -34.18 15.10
N TRP A 413 -6.81 -34.16 16.07
CA TRP A 413 -5.62 -33.34 16.02
C TRP A 413 -4.72 -33.77 14.87
N GLN A 414 -4.29 -32.80 14.03
CA GLN A 414 -3.33 -33.03 12.96
C GLN A 414 -1.92 -32.95 13.54
N VAL A 415 -1.16 -34.04 13.41
CA VAL A 415 0.22 -34.08 13.89
C VAL A 415 1.08 -33.22 13.00
N PRO A 416 1.80 -32.23 13.55
CA PRO A 416 2.76 -31.45 12.79
C PRO A 416 3.88 -32.34 12.21
N ASN A 417 4.36 -31.97 11.01
CA ASN A 417 5.47 -32.69 10.34
C ASN A 417 6.78 -32.62 11.14
N ASP A 418 7.00 -31.55 11.89
CA ASP A 418 8.14 -31.36 12.78
C ASP A 418 7.66 -31.03 14.20
N LEU A 419 7.71 -32.03 15.10
CA LEU A 419 7.31 -31.85 16.50
C LEU A 419 8.28 -30.98 17.29
N ASN A 420 9.57 -30.94 16.95
CA ASN A 420 10.51 -30.07 17.65
C ASN A 420 10.19 -28.61 17.34
N GLN A 421 9.96 -28.31 16.07
CA GLN A 421 9.55 -26.96 15.66
C GLN A 421 8.18 -26.59 16.25
N TYR A 422 7.20 -27.51 16.24
CA TYR A 422 5.88 -27.28 16.83
C TYR A 422 5.94 -26.96 18.32
N VAL A 423 6.75 -27.70 19.07
CA VAL A 423 6.96 -27.49 20.51
C VAL A 423 7.62 -26.13 20.75
N GLU A 424 8.59 -25.77 19.94
CA GLU A 424 9.24 -24.49 20.00
C GLU A 424 8.29 -23.33 19.69
N ASP A 425 7.50 -23.44 18.62
CA ASP A 425 6.53 -22.43 18.22
C ASP A 425 5.39 -22.23 19.22
N ASN A 426 5.01 -23.30 19.95
CA ASN A 426 3.97 -23.27 20.99
C ASN A 426 4.51 -23.12 22.42
N GLU A 427 5.82 -22.86 22.59
CA GLU A 427 6.47 -22.63 23.88
C GLU A 427 6.25 -23.78 24.90
N LEU A 428 6.20 -25.02 24.43
CA LEU A 428 5.91 -26.20 25.26
C LEU A 428 7.17 -26.79 25.95
N GLY A 429 8.32 -26.15 25.80
CA GLY A 429 9.58 -26.55 26.41
C GLY A 429 10.26 -27.73 25.70
N SER A 430 9.63 -28.89 25.56
CA SER A 430 10.20 -30.04 24.88
C SER A 430 9.12 -31.00 24.32
N VAL A 431 9.52 -31.81 23.31
CA VAL A 431 8.64 -32.89 22.81
C VAL A 431 8.21 -33.87 23.94
N ALA A 432 9.09 -34.08 24.91
CA ALA A 432 8.75 -34.91 26.07
C ALA A 432 7.59 -34.31 26.90
N GLU A 433 7.55 -32.98 27.06
CA GLU A 433 6.47 -32.29 27.78
C GLU A 433 5.17 -32.31 26.96
N LEU A 434 5.24 -32.16 25.64
CA LEU A 434 4.08 -32.34 24.76
C LEU A 434 3.49 -33.77 24.90
N LEU A 435 4.35 -34.79 24.78
CA LEU A 435 3.93 -36.17 24.91
C LEU A 435 3.35 -36.48 26.29
N GLN A 436 3.89 -35.88 27.37
CA GLN A 436 3.34 -36.01 28.72
C GLN A 436 1.94 -35.36 28.80
N ALA A 437 1.71 -34.23 28.15
CA ALA A 437 0.38 -33.61 28.08
C ALA A 437 -0.62 -34.50 27.32
N VAL A 438 -0.19 -35.14 26.24
CA VAL A 438 -0.99 -36.09 25.47
C VAL A 438 -1.33 -37.34 26.33
N ILE A 439 -0.35 -37.92 27.03
CA ILE A 439 -0.56 -39.04 27.95
C ILE A 439 -1.59 -38.66 29.01
N THR A 440 -1.45 -37.48 29.63
CA THR A 440 -2.40 -36.96 30.64
C THR A 440 -3.82 -36.87 30.08
N SER A 441 -3.98 -36.41 28.84
CA SER A 441 -5.27 -36.31 28.17
C SER A 441 -5.91 -37.70 27.95
N VAL A 442 -5.14 -38.66 27.46
CA VAL A 442 -5.61 -40.01 27.18
C VAL A 442 -5.96 -40.74 28.49
N GLN A 443 -5.16 -40.59 29.55
CA GLN A 443 -5.45 -41.16 30.89
C GLN A 443 -6.75 -40.60 31.47
N ALA A 444 -6.98 -39.29 31.36
CA ALA A 444 -8.23 -38.68 31.79
C ALA A 444 -9.44 -39.23 31.01
N TYR A 445 -9.29 -39.45 29.69
CA TYR A 445 -10.32 -40.11 28.89
C TYR A 445 -10.58 -41.53 29.32
N GLN A 446 -9.54 -42.32 29.59
CA GLN A 446 -9.67 -43.69 30.11
C GLN A 446 -10.37 -43.74 31.47
N ALA A 447 -10.11 -42.78 32.35
CA ALA A 447 -10.77 -42.68 33.65
C ALA A 447 -12.28 -42.45 33.52
N LEU A 448 -12.71 -41.72 32.49
CA LEU A 448 -14.14 -41.42 32.26
C LEU A 448 -14.88 -42.53 31.53
N PHE A 449 -14.25 -43.17 30.57
CA PHE A 449 -14.94 -44.03 29.60
C PHE A 449 -14.43 -45.47 29.57
N GLY A 450 -13.38 -45.81 30.35
CA GLY A 450 -12.74 -47.10 30.36
C GLY A 450 -11.75 -47.34 29.22
N THR A 451 -10.89 -48.34 29.40
CA THR A 451 -9.80 -48.65 28.45
C THR A 451 -10.27 -49.28 27.13
N GLY A 452 -11.47 -49.84 27.08
CA GLY A 452 -12.00 -50.56 25.90
C GLY A 452 -12.46 -49.70 24.75
N LEU A 453 -12.45 -48.37 24.90
CA LEU A 453 -12.84 -47.41 23.85
C LEU A 453 -11.65 -46.77 23.12
N LEU A 454 -10.43 -47.11 23.51
CA LEU A 454 -9.27 -46.63 22.77
C LEU A 454 -9.12 -47.42 21.45
N PRO A 455 -8.78 -46.76 20.36
CA PRO A 455 -8.52 -47.46 19.11
C PRO A 455 -7.38 -48.45 19.29
N ASP A 456 -7.55 -49.66 18.73
CA ASP A 456 -6.51 -50.69 18.67
C ASP A 456 -5.46 -50.20 17.63
N VAL A 457 -4.44 -49.55 18.16
CA VAL A 457 -3.32 -49.09 17.31
C VAL A 457 -2.35 -50.26 17.26
N GLY A 458 -2.40 -51.06 16.17
CA GLY A 458 -1.52 -52.19 15.97
C GLY A 458 -0.05 -51.87 16.22
N GLU A 459 0.71 -52.82 16.76
CA GLU A 459 2.17 -52.70 16.90
C GLU A 459 2.80 -52.47 15.51
N GLY A 460 3.22 -51.25 15.20
CA GLY A 460 3.90 -50.97 13.94
C GLY A 460 3.83 -49.57 13.34
N VAL A 461 3.21 -48.63 14.02
CA VAL A 461 3.26 -47.24 13.52
C VAL A 461 4.50 -46.56 14.11
N GLU A 462 5.62 -46.61 13.39
CA GLU A 462 6.80 -45.77 13.68
C GLU A 462 6.48 -44.35 13.27
N PHE A 463 6.10 -43.50 14.23
CA PHE A 463 5.81 -42.12 13.95
C PHE A 463 7.05 -41.23 13.90
N PHE A 464 8.16 -41.60 14.61
CA PHE A 464 9.38 -40.75 14.61
C PHE A 464 10.61 -41.56 15.12
N ASP A 465 11.75 -41.37 14.44
CA ASP A 465 13.06 -41.74 14.96
C ASP A 465 13.53 -40.57 15.90
N THR A 466 13.33 -40.78 17.20
CA THR A 466 13.67 -39.72 18.18
C THR A 466 15.17 -39.63 18.47
N GLY A 467 16.06 -40.32 17.78
CA GLY A 467 17.52 -40.18 17.85
C GLY A 467 18.21 -40.06 19.22
N GLU A 468 17.45 -39.99 20.32
CA GLU A 468 17.98 -39.93 21.69
C GLU A 468 17.60 -41.17 22.48
N PRO A 469 18.56 -41.85 23.14
CA PRO A 469 18.28 -42.96 23.99
C PRO A 469 17.55 -42.46 25.26
N MET A 470 16.33 -42.93 25.51
CA MET A 470 15.63 -42.68 26.75
C MET A 470 16.50 -43.14 27.94
N MET A 471 17.00 -42.22 28.71
CA MET A 471 17.65 -42.51 29.98
C MET A 471 16.56 -43.06 30.93
N THR A 472 16.55 -44.37 31.12
CA THR A 472 15.82 -45.02 32.21
C THR A 472 16.38 -44.49 33.53
N ARG A 473 15.67 -43.63 34.21
CA ARG A 473 15.92 -43.34 35.62
C ARG A 473 15.49 -44.58 36.39
N GLY A 474 16.45 -45.42 36.71
CA GLY A 474 16.31 -46.46 37.73
C GLY A 474 16.30 -45.84 39.12
N ASN A 475 15.40 -46.34 39.94
CA ASN A 475 15.22 -46.24 41.40
C ASN A 475 14.99 -44.86 42.00
#